data_d7f9839533378266251774882c48ffc7
#
_entry.id   d7f9839533378266251774882c48ffc7
#
_cell.length_a   1.000
_cell.length_b   1.000
_cell.length_c   1.000
_cell.angle_alpha   90.00
_cell.angle_beta   90.00
_cell.angle_gamma   90.00
#
_symmetry.space_group_name_H-M   'P 1'
#
loop_
_entity.id
_entity.type
_entity.pdbx_description
1 polymer ?
#
loop_
_entity_poly.entity_id
_entity_poly.type
_entity_poly.pdbx_seq_one_letter_code
_entity_poly.pdbx_strand_id
1 'polypeptide(L)'
;MFNPNPKAFPLADRELTIQILDLIELAKAHNQLKKGANETVKTINKGYAELTIIAVDSDPIEIVLHLPLLCEDKNIPYVFINNKHALGHACGISRSVIACCIPAGVNPTLTDQVKNIRNKIEKFIN
;
A
#
# COMPACT_ATOMS: atom_id res chain seq x y z
N MET A 1 11.38 -17.55 11.32
CA MET A 1 10.15 -17.56 10.53
C MET A 1 9.36 -16.29 10.78
N PHE A 2 8.90 -15.64 9.73
CA PHE A 2 8.07 -14.46 9.88
C PHE A 2 6.70 -14.85 10.44
N ASN A 3 6.28 -14.16 11.48
CA ASN A 3 5.00 -14.45 12.12
C ASN A 3 4.17 -13.16 12.09
N PRO A 4 3.29 -13.00 11.10
CA PRO A 4 2.57 -11.75 10.94
C PRO A 4 1.62 -11.50 12.10
N ASN A 5 1.48 -10.23 12.47
CA ASN A 5 0.49 -9.81 13.43
C ASN A 5 -0.91 -10.08 12.86
N PRO A 6 -1.80 -10.76 13.61
CA PRO A 6 -3.16 -11.05 13.11
C PRO A 6 -3.92 -9.80 12.65
N LYS A 7 -3.55 -8.63 13.15
CA LYS A 7 -4.20 -7.37 12.76
C LYS A 7 -3.72 -6.85 11.42
N ALA A 8 -2.63 -7.40 10.87
CA ALA A 8 -2.06 -7.00 9.60
C ALA A 8 -2.62 -7.86 8.47
N PHE A 9 -3.88 -7.66 8.17
CA PHE A 9 -4.59 -8.42 7.16
C PHE A 9 -5.36 -7.47 6.23
N PRO A 10 -5.38 -7.67 4.91
CA PRO A 10 -4.73 -8.78 4.19
C PRO A 10 -3.22 -8.57 4.00
N LEU A 11 -2.46 -9.64 4.18
CA LEU A 11 -1.02 -9.64 3.96
C LEU A 11 -0.72 -10.29 2.61
N ALA A 12 -0.01 -9.57 1.74
CA ALA A 12 0.32 -10.07 0.42
C ALA A 12 1.31 -11.23 0.50
N ASP A 13 1.08 -12.27 -0.32
CA ASP A 13 2.03 -13.33 -0.46
C ASP A 13 3.22 -12.84 -1.31
N ARG A 14 4.19 -13.72 -1.56
CA ARG A 14 5.41 -13.35 -2.27
C ARG A 14 5.11 -12.82 -3.68
N GLU A 15 4.27 -13.53 -4.41
CA GLU A 15 3.96 -13.17 -5.79
C GLU A 15 3.21 -11.84 -5.87
N LEU A 16 2.20 -11.67 -5.02
CA LEU A 16 1.44 -10.42 -4.98
C LEU A 16 2.33 -9.25 -4.52
N THR A 17 3.23 -9.50 -3.58
CA THR A 17 4.18 -8.49 -3.13
C THR A 17 5.02 -7.96 -4.27
N ILE A 18 5.54 -8.86 -5.12
CA ILE A 18 6.33 -8.45 -6.29
C ILE A 18 5.50 -7.57 -7.21
N GLN A 19 4.27 -7.95 -7.48
CA GLN A 19 3.37 -7.18 -8.34
C GLN A 19 3.06 -5.80 -7.75
N ILE A 20 2.86 -5.74 -6.43
CA ILE A 20 2.61 -4.48 -5.74
C ILE A 20 3.83 -3.56 -5.83
N LEU A 21 5.02 -4.09 -5.61
CA LEU A 21 6.24 -3.29 -5.68
C LEU A 21 6.48 -2.77 -7.09
N ASP A 22 6.20 -3.58 -8.11
CA ASP A 22 6.29 -3.14 -9.50
C ASP A 22 5.30 -2.02 -9.79
N LEU A 23 4.09 -2.12 -9.27
CA LEU A 23 3.08 -1.07 -9.43
C LEU A 23 3.52 0.23 -8.77
N ILE A 24 4.13 0.15 -7.60
CA ILE A 24 4.65 1.32 -6.89
C ILE A 24 5.74 2.01 -7.71
N GLU A 25 6.66 1.24 -8.28
CA GLU A 25 7.71 1.81 -9.13
C GLU A 25 7.13 2.51 -10.34
N LEU A 26 6.11 1.92 -10.96
CA LEU A 26 5.44 2.52 -12.09
C LEU A 26 4.72 3.82 -11.69
N ALA A 27 4.03 3.81 -10.56
CA ALA A 27 3.36 5.00 -10.05
C ALA A 27 4.34 6.12 -9.77
N LYS A 28 5.50 5.78 -9.20
CA LYS A 28 6.56 6.75 -8.96
C LYS A 28 7.06 7.36 -10.26
N ALA A 29 7.25 6.52 -11.29
CA ALA A 29 7.73 6.99 -12.60
C ALA A 29 6.77 8.01 -13.23
N HIS A 30 5.47 7.88 -12.92
CA HIS A 30 4.44 8.81 -13.42
C HIS A 30 4.15 9.96 -12.44
N ASN A 31 4.93 10.09 -11.38
CA ASN A 31 4.72 11.10 -10.32
C ASN A 31 3.34 10.99 -9.68
N GLN A 32 2.83 9.77 -9.53
CA GLN A 32 1.50 9.51 -8.97
C GLN A 32 1.57 8.59 -7.78
N LEU A 33 2.52 8.88 -6.89
CA LEU A 33 2.73 8.10 -5.67
C LEU A 33 2.86 9.05 -4.48
N LYS A 34 2.10 8.77 -3.43
CA LYS A 34 2.21 9.48 -2.16
C LYS A 34 2.97 8.59 -1.19
N LYS A 35 4.13 9.02 -0.74
CA LYS A 35 5.07 8.25 0.08
C LYS A 35 5.00 8.67 1.53
N GLY A 36 5.08 7.69 2.42
CA GLY A 36 5.13 7.94 3.85
C GLY A 36 3.77 8.02 4.50
N ALA A 37 3.74 7.76 5.81
CA ALA A 37 2.49 7.67 6.56
C ALA A 37 1.70 8.99 6.54
N ASN A 38 2.37 10.13 6.71
CA ASN A 38 1.69 11.41 6.76
C ASN A 38 0.99 11.76 5.46
N GLU A 39 1.68 11.58 4.33
CA GLU A 39 1.08 11.85 3.02
C GLU A 39 -0.03 10.86 2.70
N THR A 40 0.14 9.61 3.12
CA THR A 40 -0.88 8.58 2.94
C THR A 40 -2.15 8.96 3.69
N VAL A 41 -2.02 9.35 4.96
CA VAL A 41 -3.17 9.78 5.77
C VAL A 41 -3.88 10.96 5.13
N LYS A 42 -3.14 11.96 4.68
CA LYS A 42 -3.73 13.14 4.04
C LYS A 42 -4.53 12.76 2.80
N THR A 43 -3.97 11.88 1.98
CA THR A 43 -4.62 11.47 0.73
C THR A 43 -5.87 10.65 1.02
N ILE A 44 -5.82 9.75 2.00
CA ILE A 44 -6.98 8.95 2.41
C ILE A 44 -8.09 9.87 2.94
N ASN A 45 -7.75 10.82 3.79
CA ASN A 45 -8.74 11.72 4.39
C ASN A 45 -9.43 12.59 3.33
N LYS A 46 -8.75 12.93 2.26
CA LYS A 46 -9.34 13.68 1.15
C LYS A 46 -10.17 12.80 0.22
N GLY A 47 -10.14 11.49 0.42
CA GLY A 47 -10.87 10.55 -0.43
C GLY A 47 -10.24 10.31 -1.79
N TYR A 48 -8.96 10.61 -1.95
CA TYR A 48 -8.27 10.53 -3.24
C TYR A 48 -7.42 9.26 -3.43
N ALA A 49 -7.33 8.39 -2.43
CA ALA A 49 -6.50 7.20 -2.55
C ALA A 49 -7.24 6.08 -3.30
N GLU A 50 -6.55 5.43 -4.22
CA GLU A 50 -7.07 4.26 -4.94
C GLU A 50 -6.64 2.96 -4.29
N LEU A 51 -5.43 2.92 -3.74
CA LEU A 51 -4.86 1.74 -3.11
C LEU A 51 -3.83 2.19 -2.09
N THR A 52 -3.86 1.60 -0.91
CA THR A 52 -2.91 1.89 0.16
C THR A 52 -2.08 0.65 0.45
N ILE A 53 -0.76 0.82 0.56
CA ILE A 53 0.18 -0.25 0.86
C ILE A 53 0.87 0.06 2.18
N ILE A 54 0.90 -0.91 3.09
CA ILE A 54 1.38 -0.73 4.46
C ILE A 54 2.42 -1.81 4.77
N ALA A 55 3.54 -1.43 5.39
CA ALA A 55 4.57 -2.38 5.78
C ALA A 55 4.25 -2.97 7.15
N VAL A 56 4.15 -4.30 7.22
CA VAL A 56 3.77 -4.99 8.45
C VAL A 56 4.90 -5.01 9.48
N ASP A 57 6.15 -4.84 9.02
CA ASP A 57 7.32 -4.83 9.91
C ASP A 57 7.63 -3.46 10.48
N SER A 58 6.66 -2.54 10.47
CA SER A 58 6.77 -1.29 11.20
C SER A 58 6.93 -1.57 12.69
N ASP A 59 7.82 -0.89 13.36
CA ASP A 59 8.13 -1.13 14.77
C ASP A 59 7.98 0.17 15.57
N PRO A 60 6.98 0.27 16.43
CA PRO A 60 5.92 -0.73 16.65
C PRO A 60 4.87 -0.70 15.53
N ILE A 61 4.23 -1.83 15.30
CA ILE A 61 3.23 -1.92 14.24
C ILE A 61 2.02 -0.99 14.48
N GLU A 62 1.78 -0.65 15.74
CA GLU A 62 0.67 0.25 16.12
C GLU A 62 0.72 1.59 15.40
N ILE A 63 1.91 2.01 14.93
CA ILE A 63 2.07 3.26 14.19
C ILE A 63 1.19 3.25 12.93
N VAL A 64 1.02 2.10 12.29
CA VAL A 64 0.29 1.99 11.03
C VAL A 64 -1.08 1.32 11.15
N LEU A 65 -1.45 0.81 12.32
CA LEU A 65 -2.72 0.07 12.46
C LEU A 65 -3.95 0.97 12.35
N HIS A 66 -3.81 2.26 12.48
CA HIS A 66 -4.93 3.18 12.26
C HIS A 66 -5.24 3.36 10.76
N LEU A 67 -4.29 3.06 9.88
CA LEU A 67 -4.48 3.22 8.43
C LEU A 67 -5.58 2.32 7.86
N PRO A 68 -5.65 1.03 8.23
CA PRO A 68 -6.77 0.20 7.76
C PRO A 68 -8.13 0.75 8.16
N LEU A 69 -8.26 1.29 9.35
CA LEU A 69 -9.52 1.88 9.81
C LEU A 69 -9.92 3.09 8.96
N LEU A 70 -8.95 3.94 8.62
CA LEU A 70 -9.20 5.07 7.74
C LEU A 70 -9.60 4.59 6.34
N CYS A 71 -8.92 3.58 5.83
CA CYS A 71 -9.23 3.03 4.50
C CYS A 71 -10.64 2.44 4.46
N GLU A 72 -11.03 1.71 5.51
CA GLU A 72 -12.37 1.15 5.60
C GLU A 72 -13.44 2.23 5.66
N ASP A 73 -13.17 3.29 6.42
CA ASP A 73 -14.10 4.43 6.52
C ASP A 73 -14.31 5.10 5.17
N LYS A 74 -13.29 5.15 4.33
CA LYS A 74 -13.35 5.82 3.02
C LYS A 74 -13.54 4.84 1.87
N ASN A 75 -13.76 3.56 2.15
CA ASN A 75 -13.91 2.51 1.14
C ASN A 75 -12.70 2.41 0.19
N ILE A 76 -11.51 2.51 0.75
CA ILE A 76 -10.26 2.41 0.00
C ILE A 76 -9.63 1.04 0.25
N PRO A 77 -9.26 0.30 -0.80
CA PRO A 77 -8.56 -0.97 -0.61
C PRO A 77 -7.19 -0.75 0.00
N TYR A 78 -6.76 -1.69 0.84
CA TYR A 78 -5.43 -1.65 1.43
C TYR A 78 -4.85 -3.05 1.50
N VAL A 79 -3.53 -3.12 1.58
CA VAL A 79 -2.81 -4.39 1.68
C VAL A 79 -1.54 -4.19 2.49
N PHE A 80 -1.15 -5.21 3.24
CA PHE A 80 0.11 -5.21 3.96
C PHE A 80 1.16 -5.99 3.17
N ILE A 81 2.41 -5.53 3.24
CA ILE A 81 3.56 -6.26 2.71
C ILE A 81 4.59 -6.45 3.84
N ASN A 82 5.51 -7.40 3.65
CA ASN A 82 6.42 -7.85 4.71
C ASN A 82 7.60 -6.95 4.99
N ASN A 83 7.94 -6.02 4.09
CA ASN A 83 9.27 -5.42 4.16
C ASN A 83 9.24 -3.93 3.87
N LYS A 84 9.46 -3.13 4.93
CA LYS A 84 9.46 -1.67 4.81
C LYS A 84 10.66 -1.15 4.00
N HIS A 85 11.77 -1.90 3.97
CA HIS A 85 12.93 -1.53 3.17
C HIS A 85 12.66 -1.72 1.69
N ALA A 86 11.99 -2.84 1.33
CA ALA A 86 11.56 -3.06 -0.04
C ALA A 86 10.56 -1.99 -0.48
N LEU A 87 9.65 -1.62 0.41
CA LEU A 87 8.69 -0.55 0.12
C LEU A 87 9.39 0.78 -0.13
N GLY A 88 10.35 1.13 0.71
CA GLY A 88 11.15 2.34 0.52
C GLY A 88 11.91 2.34 -0.80
N HIS A 89 12.51 1.20 -1.13
CA HIS A 89 13.25 1.05 -2.39
C HIS A 89 12.33 1.25 -3.60
N ALA A 90 11.15 0.63 -3.58
CA ALA A 90 10.18 0.80 -4.67
C ALA A 90 9.72 2.25 -4.80
N CYS A 91 9.59 2.95 -3.67
CA CYS A 91 9.26 4.38 -3.67
C CYS A 91 10.40 5.29 -4.13
N GLY A 92 11.59 4.72 -4.36
CA GLY A 92 12.75 5.49 -4.79
C GLY A 92 13.43 6.26 -3.67
N ILE A 93 13.27 5.80 -2.44
CA ILE A 93 13.87 6.42 -1.25
C ILE A 93 14.94 5.50 -0.70
N SER A 94 16.04 6.06 -0.19
CA SER A 94 17.12 5.26 0.38
C SER A 94 16.82 4.75 1.78
N ARG A 95 15.72 5.18 2.38
CA ARG A 95 15.29 4.77 3.72
C ARG A 95 14.06 3.88 3.63
N SER A 96 13.72 3.25 4.76
CA SER A 96 12.48 2.48 4.85
C SER A 96 11.26 3.40 4.77
N VAL A 97 10.17 2.88 4.22
CA VAL A 97 8.88 3.56 4.15
C VAL A 97 7.86 2.64 4.76
N ILE A 98 7.04 3.13 5.68
CA ILE A 98 6.08 2.29 6.38
C ILE A 98 4.71 2.25 5.71
N ALA A 99 4.41 3.23 4.86
CA ALA A 99 3.15 3.26 4.12
C ALA A 99 3.27 4.15 2.91
N CYS A 100 2.50 3.83 1.86
CA CYS A 100 2.36 4.69 0.70
C CYS A 100 0.99 4.43 0.09
N CYS A 101 0.55 5.32 -0.80
CA CYS A 101 -0.68 5.09 -1.53
C CYS A 101 -0.59 5.63 -2.95
N ILE A 102 -1.47 5.11 -3.81
CA ILE A 102 -1.61 5.56 -5.18
C ILE A 102 -2.88 6.39 -5.23
N PRO A 103 -2.80 7.69 -5.61
CA PRO A 103 -3.98 8.55 -5.64
C PRO A 103 -4.90 8.21 -6.80
N ALA A 104 -6.17 8.58 -6.67
CA ALA A 104 -7.17 8.40 -7.72
C ALA A 104 -6.92 9.40 -8.86
N GLY A 105 -7.52 9.11 -10.01
CA GLY A 105 -7.42 10.00 -11.18
C GLY A 105 -6.09 9.90 -11.89
N VAL A 106 -5.43 8.77 -11.76
CA VAL A 106 -4.11 8.56 -12.35
C VAL A 106 -4.21 8.13 -13.81
N ASN A 107 -3.04 8.03 -14.44
CA ASN A 107 -2.86 7.55 -15.80
C ASN A 107 -3.66 6.26 -16.04
N PRO A 108 -4.33 6.10 -17.21
CA PRO A 108 -5.11 4.89 -17.50
C PRO A 108 -4.33 3.57 -17.36
N THR A 109 -3.05 3.57 -17.70
CA THR A 109 -2.20 2.38 -17.53
C THR A 109 -2.12 1.97 -16.07
N LEU A 110 -1.95 2.94 -15.17
CA LEU A 110 -1.92 2.68 -13.74
C LEU A 110 -3.28 2.22 -13.22
N THR A 111 -4.35 2.81 -13.74
CA THR A 111 -5.71 2.45 -13.31
C THR A 111 -5.97 0.97 -13.55
N ASP A 112 -5.59 0.44 -14.71
CA ASP A 112 -5.79 -0.96 -15.02
C ASP A 112 -4.99 -1.88 -14.09
N GLN A 113 -3.75 -1.52 -13.81
CA GLN A 113 -2.91 -2.29 -12.91
C GLN A 113 -3.41 -2.24 -11.47
N VAL A 114 -3.88 -1.08 -11.04
CA VAL A 114 -4.47 -0.93 -9.71
C VAL A 114 -5.70 -1.83 -9.58
N LYS A 115 -6.58 -1.84 -10.59
CA LYS A 115 -7.76 -2.71 -10.58
C LYS A 115 -7.39 -4.19 -10.49
N ASN A 116 -6.36 -4.59 -11.22
CA ASN A 116 -5.89 -5.98 -11.20
C ASN A 116 -5.40 -6.36 -9.79
N ILE A 117 -4.62 -5.50 -9.17
CA ILE A 117 -4.13 -5.72 -7.81
C ILE A 117 -5.28 -5.75 -6.81
N ARG A 118 -6.24 -4.82 -6.93
CA ARG A 118 -7.41 -4.78 -6.05
C ARG A 118 -8.21 -6.08 -6.12
N ASN A 119 -8.40 -6.59 -7.33
CA ASN A 119 -9.14 -7.84 -7.51
C ASN A 119 -8.42 -9.01 -6.83
N LYS A 120 -7.09 -9.04 -6.89
CA LYS A 120 -6.31 -10.07 -6.23
C LYS A 120 -6.40 -9.96 -4.72
N ILE A 121 -6.39 -8.74 -4.18
CA ILE A 121 -6.53 -8.51 -2.75
C ILE A 121 -7.90 -9.01 -2.27
N GLU A 122 -8.95 -8.72 -3.02
CA GLU A 122 -10.31 -9.12 -2.66
C GLU A 122 -10.44 -10.64 -2.55
N LYS A 123 -9.69 -11.39 -3.35
CA LYS A 123 -9.68 -12.84 -3.28
C LYS A 123 -9.14 -13.38 -1.95
N PHE A 124 -8.25 -12.64 -1.30
CA PHE A 124 -7.75 -13.03 0.02
C PHE A 124 -8.77 -12.79 1.12
N ILE A 125 -9.63 -11.80 0.93
CA ILE A 125 -10.63 -11.42 1.93
C ILE A 125 -11.85 -12.32 1.86
N ASN A 126 -12.19 -12.75 0.66
CA ASN A 126 -13.34 -13.62 0.42
C ASN A 126 -12.89 -15.10 0.40
#